data_83994b4454775dfde2d792fddbffe0b2
#
_entry.id   83994b4454775dfde2d792fddbffe0b2
#
_cell.length_a   1.000
_cell.length_b   1.000
_cell.length_c   1.000
_cell.angle_alpha   90.00
_cell.angle_beta   90.00
_cell.angle_gamma   90.00
#
_symmetry.space_group_name_H-M   'P 1'
#
loop_
_entity.id
_entity.type
_entity.pdbx_description
1 polymer ?
#
loop_
_entity_poly.entity_id
_entity_poly.type
_entity_poly.pdbx_seq_one_letter_code
_entity_poly.pdbx_strand_id
1 'polypeptide(L)'
;MNRLNEKIAEILRQHPEGEPFFDALDAMIRGDQNILEAFLHFVYSKIEGKRFGVILSGNFGNAMFSAYGLDLYQNFSDVILVSGGLRRGEIPVIFKERLGATDYIFLDDSFYSGTTRNSIASVLGSLNGRIVKTFVIYDGAKVRQKDVLSMFRYFDKYPIEYPGIDDIVSL
;
A
#
# COMPACT_ATOMS: atom_id res chain seq x y z
N MET A 1 9.35 22.52 1.05
CA MET A 1 8.64 21.47 1.82
C MET A 1 7.66 20.82 0.85
N ASN A 2 7.62 19.48 0.75
CA ASN A 2 6.79 18.78 -0.24
C ASN A 2 5.30 18.92 0.12
N ARG A 3 4.42 19.05 -0.88
CA ARG A 3 2.96 19.18 -0.72
C ARG A 3 2.35 18.06 0.16
N LEU A 4 2.88 16.84 0.07
CA LEU A 4 2.45 15.74 0.93
C LEU A 4 2.81 16.01 2.41
N ASN A 5 4.02 16.50 2.67
CA ASN A 5 4.45 16.83 4.03
C ASN A 5 3.62 17.97 4.64
N GLU A 6 3.23 18.96 3.84
CA GLU A 6 2.34 20.04 4.28
C GLU A 6 0.96 19.50 4.66
N LYS A 7 0.40 18.60 3.85
CA LYS A 7 -0.88 17.93 4.14
C LYS A 7 -0.81 17.08 5.39
N ILE A 8 0.27 16.28 5.56
CA ILE A 8 0.47 15.48 6.78
C ILE A 8 0.62 16.38 8.00
N ALA A 9 1.40 17.46 7.91
CA ALA A 9 1.54 18.43 8.99
C ALA A 9 0.23 19.11 9.35
N GLU A 10 -0.64 19.37 8.37
CA GLU A 10 -1.98 19.91 8.61
C GLU A 10 -2.86 18.92 9.38
N ILE A 11 -2.88 17.65 8.97
CA ILE A 11 -3.61 16.59 9.66
C ILE A 11 -3.10 16.43 11.10
N LEU A 12 -1.77 16.45 11.33
CA LEU A 12 -1.17 16.38 12.67
C LEU A 12 -1.58 17.56 13.56
N ARG A 13 -1.74 18.77 13.00
CA ARG A 13 -2.21 19.94 13.76
C ARG A 13 -3.66 19.80 14.19
N GLN A 14 -4.51 19.23 13.33
CA GLN A 14 -5.93 19.02 13.60
C GLN A 14 -6.20 17.80 14.49
N HIS A 15 -5.39 16.76 14.32
CA HIS A 15 -5.49 15.47 15.00
C HIS A 15 -4.09 15.05 15.49
N PRO A 16 -3.63 15.56 16.65
CA PRO A 16 -2.23 15.41 17.05
C PRO A 16 -1.79 13.97 17.33
N GLU A 17 -2.73 13.06 17.60
CA GLU A 17 -2.42 11.65 17.81
C GLU A 17 -3.66 10.73 17.78
N GLY A 18 -3.41 9.41 17.65
CA GLY A 18 -4.42 8.36 17.79
C GLY A 18 -5.21 8.05 16.54
N GLU A 19 -6.31 7.31 16.69
CA GLU A 19 -7.16 6.87 15.58
C GLU A 19 -7.64 8.02 14.67
N PRO A 20 -8.09 9.18 15.21
CA PRO A 20 -8.54 10.28 14.34
C PRO A 20 -7.46 10.80 13.38
N PHE A 21 -6.19 10.77 13.77
CA PHE A 21 -5.08 11.12 12.88
C PHE A 21 -4.95 10.09 11.73
N PHE A 22 -4.97 8.81 12.04
CA PHE A 22 -4.84 7.76 11.03
C PHE A 22 -6.05 7.72 10.10
N ASP A 23 -7.26 7.89 10.62
CA ASP A 23 -8.46 7.98 9.80
C ASP A 23 -8.41 9.16 8.82
N ALA A 24 -7.95 10.32 9.27
CA ALA A 24 -7.77 11.50 8.44
C ALA A 24 -6.67 11.30 7.38
N LEU A 25 -5.56 10.67 7.76
CA LEU A 25 -4.47 10.34 6.86
C LEU A 25 -4.92 9.36 5.76
N ASP A 26 -5.62 8.30 6.13
CA ASP A 26 -6.15 7.31 5.20
C ASP A 26 -7.19 7.92 4.26
N ALA A 27 -8.07 8.79 4.77
CA ALA A 27 -9.05 9.51 3.95
C ALA A 27 -8.38 10.44 2.94
N MET A 28 -7.34 11.15 3.36
CA MET A 28 -6.54 12.02 2.47
C MET A 28 -5.88 11.20 1.35
N ILE A 29 -5.23 10.10 1.71
CA ILE A 29 -4.54 9.23 0.75
C ILE A 29 -5.51 8.70 -0.30
N ARG A 30 -6.66 8.18 0.12
CA ARG A 30 -7.67 7.63 -0.80
C ARG A 30 -8.33 8.68 -1.69
N GLY A 31 -8.43 9.91 -1.21
CA GLY A 31 -9.07 11.02 -1.92
C GLY A 31 -8.13 11.83 -2.83
N ASP A 32 -6.83 11.65 -2.74
CA ASP A 32 -5.86 12.45 -3.50
C ASP A 32 -5.20 11.62 -4.62
N GLN A 33 -5.66 11.82 -5.85
CA GLN A 33 -5.14 11.10 -7.02
C GLN A 33 -3.64 11.34 -7.25
N ASN A 34 -3.11 12.52 -6.90
CA ASN A 34 -1.68 12.78 -7.07
C ASN A 34 -0.83 11.93 -6.12
N ILE A 35 -1.35 11.62 -4.92
CA ILE A 35 -0.67 10.70 -4.00
C ILE A 35 -0.68 9.28 -4.55
N LEU A 36 -1.83 8.82 -5.07
CA LEU A 36 -1.95 7.49 -5.66
C LEU A 36 -1.06 7.34 -6.90
N GLU A 37 -0.99 8.35 -7.75
CA GLU A 37 -0.11 8.37 -8.93
C GLU A 37 1.36 8.33 -8.51
N ALA A 38 1.77 9.18 -7.58
CA ALA A 38 3.12 9.20 -7.03
C ALA A 38 3.50 7.85 -6.39
N PHE A 39 2.55 7.20 -5.72
CA PHE A 39 2.76 5.87 -5.16
C PHE A 39 2.99 4.83 -6.25
N LEU A 40 2.23 4.82 -7.34
CA LEU A 40 2.47 3.91 -8.47
C LEU A 40 3.84 4.14 -9.11
N HIS A 41 4.24 5.39 -9.32
CA HIS A 41 5.59 5.70 -9.82
C HIS A 41 6.68 5.17 -8.88
N PHE A 42 6.50 5.34 -7.57
CA PHE A 42 7.40 4.76 -6.57
C PHE A 42 7.48 3.23 -6.70
N VAL A 43 6.34 2.54 -6.81
CA VAL A 43 6.29 1.08 -7.00
C VAL A 43 7.05 0.67 -8.25
N TYR A 44 6.74 1.30 -9.40
CA TYR A 44 7.37 0.97 -10.68
C TYR A 44 8.89 1.19 -10.67
N SER A 45 9.36 2.23 -10.00
CA SER A 45 10.80 2.49 -9.86
C SER A 45 11.57 1.41 -9.08
N LYS A 46 10.85 0.61 -8.27
CA LYS A 46 11.47 -0.42 -7.40
C LYS A 46 11.32 -1.85 -7.91
N ILE A 47 10.46 -2.10 -8.91
CA ILE A 47 10.24 -3.46 -9.43
C ILE A 47 11.05 -3.77 -10.69
N GLU A 48 11.66 -2.78 -11.33
CA GLU A 48 12.66 -2.86 -12.42
C GLU A 48 12.45 -4.03 -13.40
N GLY A 49 11.45 -3.92 -14.28
CA GLY A 49 11.26 -4.85 -15.40
C GLY A 49 10.88 -6.29 -15.04
N LYS A 50 10.71 -6.61 -13.77
CA LYS A 50 10.21 -7.92 -13.33
C LYS A 50 8.69 -7.93 -13.40
N ARG A 51 8.15 -9.00 -13.99
CA ARG A 51 6.69 -9.21 -14.02
C ARG A 51 6.23 -9.91 -12.75
N PHE A 52 5.61 -9.15 -11.87
CA PHE A 52 4.92 -9.66 -10.69
C PHE A 52 3.40 -9.67 -10.93
N GLY A 53 2.67 -10.48 -10.15
CA GLY A 53 1.29 -10.19 -9.87
C GLY A 53 1.17 -9.07 -8.83
N VAL A 54 0.05 -8.39 -8.78
CA VAL A 54 -0.25 -7.36 -7.79
C VAL A 54 -1.51 -7.71 -7.02
N ILE A 55 -1.47 -7.47 -5.71
CA ILE A 55 -2.60 -7.64 -4.80
C ILE A 55 -2.94 -6.29 -4.19
N LEU A 56 -4.21 -5.96 -4.22
CA LEU A 56 -4.82 -4.77 -3.65
C LEU A 56 -5.89 -5.19 -2.64
N SER A 57 -6.03 -4.48 -1.54
CA SER A 57 -7.06 -4.78 -0.54
C SER A 57 -7.76 -3.55 0.01
N GLY A 58 -8.93 -3.77 0.56
CA GLY A 58 -9.69 -2.76 1.28
C GLY A 58 -10.08 -1.53 0.47
N ASN A 59 -10.34 -0.45 1.18
CA ASN A 59 -10.74 0.82 0.57
C ASN A 59 -9.64 1.45 -0.30
N PHE A 60 -8.39 1.31 0.12
CA PHE A 60 -7.25 1.75 -0.67
C PHE A 60 -7.17 0.98 -1.99
N GLY A 61 -7.29 -0.35 -1.94
CA GLY A 61 -7.29 -1.20 -3.12
C GLY A 61 -8.41 -0.84 -4.09
N ASN A 62 -9.61 -0.57 -3.58
CA ASN A 62 -10.75 -0.12 -4.40
C ASN A 62 -10.47 1.24 -5.08
N ALA A 63 -9.92 2.21 -4.34
CA ALA A 63 -9.58 3.52 -4.88
C ALA A 63 -8.49 3.41 -5.97
N MET A 64 -7.45 2.63 -5.71
CA MET A 64 -6.35 2.40 -6.63
C MET A 64 -6.82 1.67 -7.90
N PHE A 65 -7.61 0.62 -7.77
CA PHE A 65 -8.15 -0.13 -8.90
C PHE A 65 -9.12 0.71 -9.74
N SER A 66 -9.95 1.53 -9.09
CA SER A 66 -10.88 2.43 -9.78
C SER A 66 -10.16 3.49 -10.61
N ALA A 67 -9.07 4.06 -10.08
CA ALA A 67 -8.32 5.12 -10.75
C ALA A 67 -7.33 4.58 -11.80
N TYR A 68 -6.68 3.45 -11.54
CA TYR A 68 -5.52 2.95 -12.31
C TYR A 68 -5.63 1.49 -12.76
N GLY A 69 -6.82 0.90 -12.78
CA GLY A 69 -7.01 -0.52 -13.10
C GLY A 69 -6.43 -0.93 -14.45
N LEU A 70 -6.58 -0.11 -15.50
CA LEU A 70 -6.00 -0.40 -16.83
C LEU A 70 -4.47 -0.38 -16.79
N ASP A 71 -3.87 0.59 -16.11
CA ASP A 71 -2.44 0.72 -15.95
C ASP A 71 -1.86 -0.49 -15.18
N LEU A 72 -2.55 -0.92 -14.12
CA LEU A 72 -2.17 -2.12 -13.38
C LEU A 72 -2.19 -3.39 -14.25
N TYR A 73 -3.22 -3.59 -15.08
CA TYR A 73 -3.26 -4.73 -16.01
C TYR A 73 -2.20 -4.69 -17.10
N GLN A 74 -1.71 -3.51 -17.47
CA GLN A 74 -0.63 -3.37 -18.44
C GLN A 74 0.74 -3.68 -17.84
N ASN A 75 0.95 -3.35 -16.56
CA ASN A 75 2.25 -3.43 -15.91
C ASN A 75 2.45 -4.69 -15.04
N PHE A 76 1.38 -5.36 -14.64
CA PHE A 76 1.43 -6.59 -13.85
C PHE A 76 0.91 -7.79 -14.63
N SER A 77 1.49 -8.96 -14.35
CA SER A 77 1.07 -10.22 -14.98
C SER A 77 -0.27 -10.74 -14.46
N ASP A 78 -0.67 -10.31 -13.29
CA ASP A 78 -1.94 -10.63 -12.65
C ASP A 78 -2.36 -9.52 -11.70
N VAL A 79 -3.66 -9.25 -11.60
CA VAL A 79 -4.22 -8.24 -10.69
C VAL A 79 -5.29 -8.89 -9.83
N ILE A 80 -5.10 -8.85 -8.52
CA ILE A 80 -6.05 -9.40 -7.54
C ILE A 80 -6.54 -8.27 -6.65
N LEU A 81 -7.86 -8.05 -6.66
CA LEU A 81 -8.53 -7.20 -5.70
C LEU A 81 -9.18 -8.10 -4.64
N VAL A 82 -8.69 -8.01 -3.42
CA VAL A 82 -9.23 -8.76 -2.28
C VAL A 82 -10.45 -8.02 -1.77
N SER A 83 -11.60 -8.68 -1.76
CA SER A 83 -12.83 -8.11 -1.26
C SER A 83 -12.95 -8.23 0.26
N GLY A 84 -13.62 -7.24 0.86
CA GLY A 84 -13.93 -7.17 2.28
C GLY A 84 -12.93 -6.31 3.06
N GLY A 85 -13.44 -5.60 4.07
CA GLY A 85 -12.59 -5.01 5.10
C GLY A 85 -12.03 -6.16 5.93
N LEU A 86 -10.71 -6.28 5.95
CA LEU A 86 -10.04 -7.30 6.76
C LEU A 86 -10.13 -6.91 8.24
N ARG A 87 -11.33 -7.03 8.80
CA ARG A 87 -11.53 -6.92 10.24
C ARG A 87 -10.84 -8.10 10.91
N ARG A 88 -10.42 -7.89 12.14
CA ARG A 88 -9.74 -8.91 12.95
C ARG A 88 -10.54 -10.22 12.95
N GLY A 89 -10.00 -11.29 12.36
CA GLY A 89 -10.63 -12.59 12.27
C GLY A 89 -11.40 -12.89 10.97
N GLU A 90 -11.53 -11.94 10.06
CA GLU A 90 -12.08 -12.21 8.72
C GLU A 90 -11.04 -12.87 7.82
N ILE A 91 -11.49 -13.87 7.06
CA ILE A 91 -10.64 -14.54 6.07
C ILE A 91 -10.78 -13.76 4.75
N PRO A 92 -9.67 -13.27 4.16
CA PRO A 92 -9.71 -12.63 2.86
C PRO A 92 -10.18 -13.61 1.78
N VAL A 93 -11.00 -13.12 0.86
CA VAL A 93 -11.50 -13.93 -0.25
C VAL A 93 -10.82 -13.51 -1.54
N ILE A 94 -10.15 -14.46 -2.18
CA ILE A 94 -9.57 -14.32 -3.51
C ILE A 94 -10.46 -15.08 -4.48
N PHE A 95 -11.19 -14.36 -5.34
CA PHE A 95 -12.07 -14.94 -6.34
C PHE A 95 -11.30 -15.38 -7.60
N LYS A 96 -10.38 -16.31 -7.42
CA LYS A 96 -9.65 -16.92 -8.54
C LYS A 96 -9.42 -18.39 -8.29
N GLU A 97 -9.70 -19.20 -9.29
CA GLU A 97 -9.40 -20.65 -9.29
C GLU A 97 -7.91 -20.89 -9.62
N ARG A 98 -7.30 -19.99 -10.41
CA ARG A 98 -5.91 -20.10 -10.85
C ARG A 98 -5.24 -18.73 -10.84
N LEU A 99 -4.04 -18.68 -10.28
CA LEU A 99 -3.21 -17.48 -10.28
C LEU A 99 -2.51 -17.29 -11.64
N GLY A 100 -2.40 -16.03 -12.06
CA GLY A 100 -1.63 -15.62 -13.25
C GLY A 100 -0.15 -15.40 -12.98
N ALA A 101 0.28 -15.45 -11.72
CA ALA A 101 1.67 -15.31 -11.28
C ALA A 101 1.94 -16.22 -10.09
N THR A 102 3.22 -16.43 -9.77
CA THR A 102 3.67 -17.08 -8.52
C THR A 102 4.08 -16.03 -7.50
N ASP A 103 4.79 -15.02 -7.94
CA ASP A 103 5.32 -13.93 -7.12
C ASP A 103 4.43 -12.69 -7.24
N TYR A 104 3.95 -12.22 -6.11
CA TYR A 104 3.08 -11.06 -5.99
C TYR A 104 3.72 -9.97 -5.16
N ILE A 105 3.41 -8.73 -5.51
CA ILE A 105 3.57 -7.60 -4.61
C ILE A 105 2.23 -7.22 -4.00
N PHE A 106 2.26 -6.79 -2.76
CA PHE A 106 1.08 -6.29 -2.04
C PHE A 106 1.16 -4.78 -1.93
N LEU A 107 0.11 -4.09 -2.34
CA LEU A 107 -0.01 -2.63 -2.25
C LEU A 107 -1.08 -2.26 -1.23
N ASP A 108 -0.73 -1.38 -0.30
CA ASP A 108 -1.65 -0.87 0.72
C ASP A 108 -1.34 0.60 1.05
N ASP A 109 -2.23 1.28 1.75
CA ASP A 109 -1.98 2.65 2.24
C ASP A 109 -0.98 2.65 3.40
N SER A 110 -1.07 1.67 4.29
CA SER A 110 -0.31 1.64 5.54
C SER A 110 0.14 0.24 5.94
N PHE A 111 1.21 0.19 6.74
CA PHE A 111 1.71 -1.05 7.34
C PHE A 111 2.03 -0.85 8.81
N TYR A 112 1.48 -1.70 9.68
CA TYR A 112 1.75 -1.70 11.13
C TYR A 112 2.21 -3.08 11.62
N SER A 113 1.26 -3.98 11.90
CA SER A 113 1.53 -5.33 12.39
C SER A 113 1.72 -6.35 11.27
N GLY A 114 1.31 -6.01 10.05
CA GLY A 114 1.27 -6.93 8.92
C GLY A 114 0.13 -7.95 8.96
N THR A 115 -0.85 -7.79 9.84
CA THR A 115 -1.96 -8.75 10.00
C THR A 115 -2.71 -8.94 8.67
N THR A 116 -3.09 -7.86 8.00
CA THR A 116 -3.77 -7.90 6.68
C THR A 116 -2.96 -8.66 5.66
N ARG A 117 -1.68 -8.27 5.49
CA ARG A 117 -0.75 -8.94 4.57
C ARG A 117 -0.61 -10.42 4.86
N ASN A 118 -0.43 -10.80 6.13
CA ASN A 118 -0.21 -12.20 6.52
C ASN A 118 -1.46 -13.05 6.29
N SER A 119 -2.65 -12.50 6.52
CA SER A 119 -3.92 -13.17 6.20
C SER A 119 -4.06 -13.41 4.70
N ILE A 120 -3.74 -12.42 3.88
CA ILE A 120 -3.76 -12.56 2.41
C ILE A 120 -2.71 -13.56 1.95
N ALA A 121 -1.48 -13.51 2.51
CA ALA A 121 -0.40 -14.42 2.16
C ALA A 121 -0.77 -15.89 2.46
N SER A 122 -1.49 -16.15 3.54
CA SER A 122 -1.98 -17.49 3.88
C SER A 122 -2.93 -18.04 2.81
N VAL A 123 -3.93 -17.23 2.39
CA VAL A 123 -4.87 -17.64 1.33
C VAL A 123 -4.16 -17.79 -0.02
N LEU A 124 -3.28 -16.85 -0.36
CA LEU A 124 -2.51 -16.90 -1.59
C LEU A 124 -1.62 -18.15 -1.65
N GLY A 125 -1.01 -18.53 -0.53
CA GLY A 125 -0.17 -19.73 -0.40
C GLY A 125 -0.93 -21.02 -0.69
N SER A 126 -2.23 -21.10 -0.34
CA SER A 126 -3.07 -22.24 -0.67
C SER A 126 -3.32 -22.38 -2.19
N LEU A 127 -3.11 -21.31 -2.94
CA LEU A 127 -3.18 -21.27 -4.40
C LEU A 127 -1.80 -21.33 -5.09
N ASN A 128 -0.74 -21.65 -4.35
CA ASN A 128 0.65 -21.70 -4.80
C ASN A 128 1.25 -20.33 -5.20
N GLY A 129 0.72 -19.24 -4.66
CA GLY A 129 1.29 -17.91 -4.80
C GLY A 129 2.00 -17.45 -3.52
N ARG A 130 2.82 -16.41 -3.62
CA ARG A 130 3.47 -15.78 -2.46
C ARG A 130 3.62 -14.28 -2.62
N ILE A 131 3.55 -13.55 -1.52
CA ILE A 131 3.90 -12.14 -1.46
C ILE A 131 5.42 -12.02 -1.27
N VAL A 132 6.11 -11.39 -2.21
CA VAL A 132 7.56 -11.21 -2.17
C VAL A 132 7.98 -9.82 -1.71
N LYS A 133 7.12 -8.82 -1.91
CA LYS A 133 7.32 -7.44 -1.44
C LYS A 133 5.98 -6.80 -1.07
N THR A 134 6.03 -5.88 -0.13
CA THR A 134 4.91 -5.04 0.24
C THR A 134 5.31 -3.58 0.01
N PHE A 135 4.45 -2.83 -0.67
CA PHE A 135 4.62 -1.40 -0.85
C PHE A 135 3.48 -0.68 -0.15
N VAL A 136 3.83 0.34 0.60
CA VAL A 136 2.87 1.16 1.32
C VAL A 136 3.23 2.64 1.19
N ILE A 137 2.23 3.49 1.34
CA ILE A 137 2.47 4.93 1.38
C ILE A 137 3.17 5.26 2.68
N TYR A 138 2.68 4.76 3.82
CA TYR A 138 3.38 4.96 5.09
C TYR A 138 3.56 3.66 5.90
N ASP A 139 4.73 3.55 6.53
CA ASP A 139 5.08 2.48 7.45
C ASP A 139 5.06 3.00 8.89
N GLY A 140 4.10 2.52 9.68
CA GLY A 140 3.97 2.80 11.11
C GLY A 140 4.43 1.64 12.01
N ALA A 141 5.10 0.62 11.45
CA ALA A 141 5.56 -0.52 12.21
C ALA A 141 6.69 -0.14 13.19
N LYS A 142 6.61 -0.66 14.41
CA LYS A 142 7.67 -0.45 15.42
C LYS A 142 9.02 -1.00 14.98
N VAL A 143 9.01 -2.10 14.24
CA VAL A 143 10.20 -2.77 13.72
C VAL A 143 10.12 -2.81 12.20
N ARG A 144 11.12 -2.23 11.54
CA ARG A 144 11.22 -2.22 10.08
C ARG A 144 11.37 -3.63 9.53
N GLN A 145 10.54 -3.96 8.54
CA GLN A 145 10.62 -5.23 7.82
C GLN A 145 11.34 -5.03 6.48
N LYS A 146 12.24 -5.94 6.12
CA LYS A 146 13.08 -5.83 4.91
C LYS A 146 12.31 -5.89 3.59
N ASP A 147 11.16 -6.56 3.60
CA ASP A 147 10.29 -6.76 2.45
C ASP A 147 9.15 -5.75 2.38
N VAL A 148 9.13 -4.75 3.27
CA VAL A 148 8.21 -3.61 3.27
C VAL A 148 8.95 -2.36 2.81
N LEU A 149 8.48 -1.76 1.71
CA LEU A 149 8.97 -0.50 1.17
C LEU A 149 7.87 0.55 1.32
N SER A 150 8.21 1.71 1.84
CA SER A 150 7.28 2.81 2.09
C SER A 150 7.77 4.11 1.48
N MET A 151 6.82 4.95 1.07
CA MET A 151 7.15 6.32 0.65
C MET A 151 7.64 7.15 1.81
N PHE A 152 7.03 6.98 2.99
CA PHE A 152 7.54 7.55 4.23
C PHE A 152 7.30 6.61 5.41
N ARG A 153 8.02 6.86 6.50
CA ARG A 153 7.88 6.11 7.73
C ARG A 153 7.42 7.02 8.85
N TYR A 154 6.40 6.56 9.56
CA TYR A 154 5.87 7.21 10.75
C TYR A 154 6.21 6.37 11.98
N PHE A 155 6.97 6.94 12.89
CA PHE A 155 7.32 6.30 14.16
C PHE A 155 7.15 7.29 15.30
N ASP A 156 6.38 6.92 16.32
CA ASP A 156 6.19 7.70 17.57
C ASP A 156 5.84 9.18 17.42
N LYS A 157 4.90 9.57 16.58
CA LYS A 157 4.33 10.92 16.44
C LYS A 157 4.90 11.79 15.31
N TYR A 158 5.99 11.42 14.66
CA TYR A 158 6.55 12.25 13.56
C TYR A 158 7.01 11.38 12.39
N PRO A 159 6.81 11.82 11.15
CA PRO A 159 7.47 11.21 10.01
C PRO A 159 8.98 11.40 10.17
N ILE A 160 9.71 10.31 10.39
CA ILE A 160 11.14 10.36 10.72
C ILE A 160 12.01 10.19 9.49
N GLU A 161 11.52 9.44 8.51
CA GLU A 161 12.26 9.12 7.29
C GLU A 161 11.34 9.20 6.07
N TYR A 162 11.84 9.80 4.99
CA TYR A 162 11.18 9.90 3.70
C TYR A 162 11.99 9.19 2.61
N PRO A 163 12.19 7.87 2.68
CA PRO A 163 13.15 7.18 1.82
C PRO A 163 12.77 7.11 0.34
N GLY A 164 11.76 7.79 -0.10
CA GLY A 164 11.32 7.79 -1.50
C GLY A 164 10.67 9.10 -1.96
N ILE A 165 10.58 10.09 -1.09
CA ILE A 165 9.92 11.36 -1.43
C ILE A 165 10.79 12.27 -2.29
N ASP A 166 12.11 12.17 -2.20
CA ASP A 166 13.01 12.96 -3.04
C ASP A 166 12.85 12.66 -4.53
N ASP A 167 12.39 11.45 -4.87
CA ASP A 167 12.07 11.05 -6.25
C ASP A 167 10.72 11.60 -6.77
N ILE A 168 9.86 12.09 -5.87
CA ILE A 168 8.49 12.55 -6.17
C ILE A 168 8.43 14.09 -6.34
N VAL A 169 9.44 14.81 -5.89
CA VAL A 169 9.49 16.29 -5.91
C VAL A 169 9.69 16.85 -7.31
N SER A 170 9.88 16.01 -8.32
CA SER A 170 10.11 16.42 -9.72
C SER A 170 8.86 16.34 -10.60
N LEU A 171 7.67 16.09 -10.04
CA LEU A 171 6.39 16.07 -10.77
C LEU A 171 5.51 17.28 -10.46
#